data_4600f7ccd7e889e762ebd4eecd7201b2
#
_entry.id   4600f7ccd7e889e762ebd4eecd7201b2
#
_cell.length_a   1.000
_cell.length_b   1.000
_cell.length_c   1.000
_cell.angle_alpha   90.00
_cell.angle_beta   90.00
_cell.angle_gamma   90.00
#
_symmetry.space_group_name_H-M   'P 1'
#
loop_
_entity.id
_entity.type
_entity.pdbx_description
1 polymer ?
#
loop_
_entity_poly.entity_id
_entity_poly.type
_entity_poly.pdbx_seq_one_letter_code
_entity_poly.pdbx_strand_id
1 'polypeptide(L)'
;DSKVQEYSDKYLKLNESKLSLFYVWGHSWEFKDKKRWDVMVEFCNRVGQEKGIWSVGTGEYSEYLKALDKVEFGNGEIFNPKDNLTIWIKLSDEIKKLEPGKRIKIKTVANNDFK
;
A
#
# COMPACT_ATOMS: atom_id res chain seq x y z
N ASP A 1 -0.56 -22.31 8.98
CA ASP A 1 -0.35 -21.97 10.37
C ASP A 1 -1.44 -21.00 10.83
N SER A 2 -1.95 -21.23 12.04
CA SER A 2 -3.04 -20.42 12.61
C SER A 2 -2.67 -18.96 12.80
N LYS A 3 -1.38 -18.65 12.89
CA LYS A 3 -0.91 -17.28 13.08
C LYS A 3 -1.16 -16.39 11.88
N VAL A 4 -1.28 -16.95 10.68
CA VAL A 4 -1.60 -16.17 9.48
C VAL A 4 -2.96 -15.49 9.64
N GLN A 5 -3.94 -16.22 10.16
CA GLN A 5 -5.28 -15.66 10.38
C GLN A 5 -5.26 -14.57 11.45
N GLU A 6 -4.55 -14.81 12.54
CA GLU A 6 -4.43 -13.84 13.62
C GLU A 6 -3.80 -12.52 13.15
N TYR A 7 -2.68 -12.62 12.44
CA TYR A 7 -1.97 -11.44 11.94
C TYR A 7 -2.75 -10.72 10.84
N SER A 8 -3.45 -11.48 9.98
CA SER A 8 -4.30 -10.84 8.97
C SER A 8 -5.46 -10.08 9.61
N ASP A 9 -6.04 -10.62 10.69
CA ASP A 9 -7.07 -9.90 11.44
C ASP A 9 -6.56 -8.57 11.97
N LYS A 10 -5.37 -8.59 12.55
CA LYS A 10 -4.77 -7.37 13.07
C LYS A 10 -4.50 -6.35 11.95
N TYR A 11 -4.00 -6.83 10.83
CA TYR A 11 -3.72 -5.97 9.69
C TYR A 11 -4.99 -5.32 9.14
N LEU A 12 -6.06 -6.09 9.00
CA LEU A 12 -7.33 -5.58 8.49
C LEU A 12 -7.98 -4.56 9.42
N LYS A 13 -7.66 -4.60 10.69
CA LYS A 13 -8.20 -3.66 11.68
C LYS A 13 -7.40 -2.38 11.81
N LEU A 14 -6.25 -2.28 11.15
CA LEU A 14 -5.45 -1.08 11.20
C LEU A 14 -6.19 0.09 10.56
N ASN A 15 -6.23 1.21 11.27
CA ASN A 15 -6.77 2.45 10.72
C ASN A 15 -5.60 3.24 10.14
N GLU A 16 -5.38 3.05 8.86
CA GLU A 16 -4.14 3.47 8.21
C GLU A 16 -4.16 4.91 7.73
N SER A 17 -3.27 5.72 8.27
CA SER A 17 -2.89 7.00 7.68
C SER A 17 -1.62 6.88 6.84
N LYS A 18 -0.97 5.74 6.84
CA LYS A 18 0.29 5.48 6.15
C LYS A 18 0.19 4.22 5.31
N LEU A 19 1.02 4.16 4.28
CA LEU A 19 1.19 2.92 3.53
C LEU A 19 1.84 1.89 4.45
N SER A 20 1.21 0.74 4.59
CA SER A 20 1.75 -0.35 5.39
C SER A 20 1.76 -1.65 4.60
N LEU A 21 2.69 -2.53 4.94
CA LEU A 21 2.89 -3.79 4.24
C LEU A 21 2.55 -4.97 5.13
N PHE A 22 1.75 -5.89 4.59
CA PHE A 22 1.57 -7.20 5.17
C PHE A 22 2.20 -8.21 4.23
N TYR A 23 3.29 -8.83 4.66
CA TYR A 23 4.06 -9.74 3.82
C TYR A 23 3.98 -11.15 4.37
N VAL A 24 3.48 -12.08 3.54
CA VAL A 24 3.38 -13.49 3.90
C VAL A 24 4.24 -14.27 2.91
N TRP A 25 5.07 -15.15 3.45
CA TRP A 25 5.92 -15.99 2.61
C TRP A 25 6.02 -17.37 3.20
N GLY A 26 6.40 -18.33 2.37
CA GLY A 26 6.58 -19.69 2.78
C GLY A 26 7.04 -20.54 1.61
N HIS A 27 7.22 -21.81 1.85
CA HIS A 27 7.60 -22.77 0.82
C HIS A 27 6.40 -23.64 0.47
N SER A 28 6.23 -23.95 -0.81
CA SER A 28 5.11 -24.77 -1.26
C SER A 28 5.08 -26.15 -0.59
N TRP A 29 6.24 -26.69 -0.24
CA TRP A 29 6.30 -28.00 0.44
C TRP A 29 5.78 -27.95 1.87
N GLU A 30 5.59 -26.79 2.44
CA GLU A 30 4.98 -26.63 3.76
C GLU A 30 3.47 -26.91 3.73
N PHE A 31 2.87 -26.87 2.56
CA PHE A 31 1.44 -27.13 2.39
C PHE A 31 1.18 -28.59 1.98
N LYS A 32 1.68 -29.52 2.79
CA LYS A 32 1.60 -30.94 2.47
C LYS A 32 0.21 -31.54 2.66
N ASP A 33 -0.62 -30.93 3.46
CA ASP A 33 -1.93 -31.48 3.76
C ASP A 33 -3.04 -30.48 3.42
N LYS A 34 -4.25 -31.00 3.34
CA LYS A 34 -5.42 -30.21 3.01
C LYS A 34 -5.66 -29.10 4.00
N LYS A 35 -5.39 -29.33 5.27
CA LYS A 35 -5.64 -28.33 6.32
C LYS A 35 -4.82 -27.07 6.11
N ARG A 36 -3.58 -27.21 5.73
CA ARG A 36 -2.70 -26.05 5.47
C ARG A 36 -3.10 -25.33 4.20
N TRP A 37 -3.51 -26.05 3.17
CA TRP A 37 -4.05 -25.45 1.96
C TRP A 37 -5.33 -24.66 2.24
N ASP A 38 -6.21 -25.22 3.08
CA ASP A 38 -7.44 -24.55 3.46
C ASP A 38 -7.16 -23.21 4.16
N VAL A 39 -6.14 -23.17 5.01
CA VAL A 39 -5.72 -21.94 5.69
C VAL A 39 -5.28 -20.88 4.64
N MET A 40 -4.50 -21.29 3.66
CA MET A 40 -4.03 -20.38 2.62
C MET A 40 -5.18 -19.88 1.76
N VAL A 41 -6.08 -20.76 1.36
CA VAL A 41 -7.23 -20.39 0.54
C VAL A 41 -8.12 -19.39 1.29
N GLU A 42 -8.37 -19.65 2.57
CA GLU A 42 -9.16 -18.75 3.39
C GLU A 42 -8.50 -17.38 3.53
N PHE A 43 -7.18 -17.37 3.74
CA PHE A 43 -6.43 -16.12 3.81
C PHE A 43 -6.54 -15.33 2.50
N CYS A 44 -6.33 -15.97 1.37
CA CYS A 44 -6.39 -15.31 0.06
C CYS A 44 -7.79 -14.77 -0.23
N ASN A 45 -8.83 -15.53 0.09
CA ASN A 45 -10.21 -15.08 -0.11
C ASN A 45 -10.54 -13.89 0.75
N ARG A 46 -10.11 -13.91 1.98
CA ARG A 46 -10.40 -12.86 2.95
C ARG A 46 -9.71 -11.55 2.61
N VAL A 47 -8.40 -11.61 2.34
CA VAL A 47 -7.61 -10.43 2.03
C VAL A 47 -7.89 -9.92 0.62
N GLY A 48 -8.13 -10.81 -0.32
CA GLY A 48 -8.40 -10.46 -1.70
C GLY A 48 -9.70 -9.69 -1.93
N GLN A 49 -10.63 -9.79 -1.00
CA GLN A 49 -11.91 -9.09 -1.08
C GLN A 49 -11.89 -7.70 -0.48
N GLU A 50 -10.83 -7.36 0.24
CA GLU A 50 -10.73 -6.06 0.90
C GLU A 50 -10.35 -4.96 -0.09
N LYS A 51 -11.19 -3.94 -0.19
CA LYS A 51 -11.01 -2.86 -1.15
C LYS A 51 -9.81 -1.94 -0.83
N GLY A 52 -9.47 -1.83 0.43
CA GLY A 52 -8.36 -0.98 0.86
C GLY A 52 -7.00 -1.63 0.77
N ILE A 53 -6.91 -2.83 0.22
CA ILE A 53 -5.67 -3.59 0.15
C ILE A 53 -5.25 -3.78 -1.31
N TRP A 54 -4.01 -3.44 -1.58
CA TRP A 54 -3.39 -3.69 -2.87
C TRP A 54 -2.61 -5.01 -2.80
N SER A 55 -3.16 -6.04 -3.41
CA SER A 55 -2.49 -7.35 -3.47
C SER A 55 -1.49 -7.32 -4.62
N VAL A 56 -0.22 -7.43 -4.30
CA VAL A 56 0.84 -7.13 -5.26
C VAL A 56 2.06 -8.03 -5.04
N GLY A 57 2.79 -8.28 -6.11
CA GLY A 57 4.07 -8.99 -6.02
C GLY A 57 5.17 -8.11 -5.46
N THR A 58 6.19 -8.74 -4.92
CA THR A 58 7.32 -8.04 -4.29
C THR A 58 8.02 -7.07 -5.26
N GLY A 59 8.23 -7.49 -6.50
CA GLY A 59 8.90 -6.66 -7.50
C GLY A 59 8.11 -5.40 -7.83
N GLU A 60 6.81 -5.55 -8.04
CA GLU A 60 5.95 -4.43 -8.34
C GLU A 60 5.84 -3.46 -7.16
N TYR A 61 5.77 -3.99 -5.95
CA TYR A 61 5.77 -3.17 -4.75
C TYR A 61 7.07 -2.38 -4.62
N SER A 62 8.21 -3.03 -4.85
CA SER A 62 9.52 -2.38 -4.82
C SER A 62 9.61 -1.25 -5.84
N GLU A 63 9.10 -1.45 -7.05
CA GLU A 63 9.08 -0.41 -8.07
C GLU A 63 8.22 0.78 -7.65
N TYR A 64 7.11 0.52 -6.99
CA TYR A 64 6.25 1.58 -6.49
C TYR A 64 6.94 2.39 -5.40
N LEU A 65 7.67 1.75 -4.49
CA LEU A 65 8.44 2.46 -3.46
C LEU A 65 9.51 3.36 -4.09
N LYS A 66 10.18 2.88 -5.12
CA LYS A 66 11.15 3.69 -5.85
C LYS A 66 10.48 4.88 -6.52
N ALA A 67 9.27 4.68 -7.04
CA ALA A 67 8.52 5.76 -7.66
C ALA A 67 8.15 6.85 -6.64
N LEU A 68 7.81 6.45 -5.42
CA LEU A 68 7.52 7.42 -4.36
C LEU A 68 8.74 8.28 -4.03
N ASP A 69 9.93 7.71 -4.06
CA ASP A 69 11.17 8.44 -3.80
C ASP A 69 11.49 9.48 -4.87
N LYS A 70 10.98 9.32 -6.08
CA LYS A 70 11.20 10.26 -7.18
C LYS A 70 10.30 11.48 -7.14
N VAL A 71 9.25 11.45 -6.34
CA VAL A 71 8.29 12.55 -6.24
C VAL A 71 8.96 13.77 -5.63
N GLU A 72 8.71 14.92 -6.21
CA GLU A 72 9.36 16.17 -5.80
C GLU A 72 8.38 17.04 -5.01
N PHE A 73 8.87 17.61 -3.93
CA PHE A 73 8.11 18.51 -3.07
C PHE A 73 8.77 19.89 -3.07
N GLY A 74 7.98 20.90 -3.25
CA GLY A 74 8.50 22.27 -3.17
C GLY A 74 7.46 23.29 -3.55
N ASN A 75 7.60 24.50 -3.01
CA ASN A 75 6.74 25.64 -3.32
C ASN A 75 5.25 25.37 -3.16
N GLY A 76 4.88 24.56 -2.16
CA GLY A 76 3.49 24.19 -1.93
C GLY A 76 2.90 23.28 -2.97
N GLU A 77 3.75 22.58 -3.71
CA GLU A 77 3.31 21.64 -4.74
C GLU A 77 3.98 20.28 -4.59
N ILE A 78 3.31 19.26 -5.10
CA ILE A 78 3.85 17.92 -5.24
C ILE A 78 3.89 17.62 -6.73
N PHE A 79 5.06 17.30 -7.25
CA PHE A 79 5.25 17.03 -8.66
C PHE A 79 5.70 15.59 -8.89
N ASN A 80 5.03 14.92 -9.82
CA ASN A 80 5.42 13.58 -10.25
C ASN A 80 6.17 13.67 -11.59
N PRO A 81 7.46 13.31 -11.63
CA PRO A 81 8.24 13.39 -12.87
C PRO A 81 7.62 12.60 -14.02
N LYS A 82 7.93 13.03 -15.26
CA LYS A 82 7.35 12.41 -16.46
C LYS A 82 7.73 10.96 -16.65
N ASP A 83 8.90 10.56 -16.18
CA ASP A 83 9.42 9.20 -16.33
C ASP A 83 9.06 8.29 -15.17
N ASN A 84 8.17 8.72 -14.30
CA ASN A 84 7.79 7.97 -13.12
C ASN A 84 6.49 7.18 -13.32
N LEU A 85 6.16 6.35 -12.35
CA LEU A 85 4.88 5.64 -12.31
C LEU A 85 3.78 6.57 -11.77
N THR A 86 2.55 6.21 -12.04
CA THR A 86 1.42 6.87 -11.37
C THR A 86 1.48 6.56 -9.88
N ILE A 87 1.29 7.58 -9.07
CA ILE A 87 1.29 7.43 -7.61
C ILE A 87 -0.02 7.96 -7.04
N TRP A 88 -0.28 7.63 -5.79
CA TRP A 88 -1.46 8.11 -5.07
C TRP A 88 -1.03 8.81 -3.81
N ILE A 89 -1.67 9.93 -3.52
CA ILE A 89 -1.32 10.79 -2.39
C ILE A 89 -2.56 11.00 -1.54
N LYS A 90 -2.40 10.84 -0.24
CA LYS A 90 -3.46 11.16 0.70
C LYS A 90 -3.27 12.58 1.22
N LEU A 91 -4.22 13.45 0.90
CA LEU A 91 -4.27 14.82 1.38
C LEU A 91 -5.54 14.98 2.20
N SER A 92 -5.37 15.26 3.49
CA SER A 92 -6.47 15.23 4.44
C SER A 92 -7.13 13.85 4.40
N ASP A 93 -8.41 13.75 4.13
CA ASP A 93 -9.10 12.44 4.04
C ASP A 93 -9.30 11.98 2.60
N GLU A 94 -8.70 12.67 1.65
CA GLU A 94 -8.91 12.41 0.24
C GLU A 94 -7.67 11.79 -0.40
N ILE A 95 -7.86 10.74 -1.19
CA ILE A 95 -6.78 10.10 -1.93
C ILE A 95 -6.82 10.61 -3.36
N LYS A 96 -5.72 11.19 -3.80
CA LYS A 96 -5.60 11.74 -5.15
C LYS A 96 -4.59 10.97 -5.97
N LYS A 97 -4.98 10.68 -7.20
CA LYS A 97 -4.12 10.05 -8.19
C LYS A 97 -3.23 11.12 -8.81
N LEU A 98 -1.94 10.85 -8.87
CA LEU A 98 -0.99 11.77 -9.50
C LEU A 98 -0.25 11.05 -10.62
N GLU A 99 -0.64 11.36 -11.84
CA GLU A 99 -0.05 10.76 -13.02
C GLU A 99 1.32 11.36 -13.33
N PRO A 100 2.18 10.65 -14.10
CA PRO A 100 3.49 11.18 -14.49
C PRO A 100 3.36 12.54 -15.20
N GLY A 101 4.23 13.46 -14.81
CA GLY A 101 4.27 14.81 -15.37
C GLY A 101 3.24 15.77 -14.77
N LYS A 102 2.44 15.32 -13.83
CA LYS A 102 1.42 16.16 -13.21
C LYS A 102 1.87 16.67 -11.85
N ARG A 103 1.19 17.71 -11.38
CA ARG A 103 1.45 18.31 -10.08
C ARG A 103 0.16 18.62 -9.37
N ILE A 104 0.22 18.61 -8.05
CA ILE A 104 -0.90 18.96 -7.19
C ILE A 104 -0.45 20.09 -6.29
N LYS A 105 -1.28 21.13 -6.21
CA LYS A 105 -1.04 22.20 -5.25
C LYS A 105 -1.54 21.79 -3.89
N ILE A 106 -0.69 21.92 -2.89
CA ILE A 106 -1.08 21.70 -1.51
C ILE A 106 -1.58 23.05 -0.99
N LYS A 107 -2.84 23.09 -0.58
CA LYS A 107 -3.35 24.29 0.08
C LYS A 107 -2.56 24.51 1.36
N THR A 108 -1.81 25.58 1.41
CA THR A 108 -1.23 26.04 2.64
C THR A 108 -2.36 26.50 3.56
N VAL A 109 -2.84 25.61 4.37
CA VAL A 109 -3.65 25.96 5.50
C VAL A 109 -2.66 26.24 6.60
N ALA A 110 -2.84 27.31 7.32
CA ALA A 110 -2.05 27.76 8.44
C ALA A 110 -0.74 27.00 8.72
N ASN A 111 0.32 27.70 8.93
CA ASN A 111 1.69 27.22 9.07
C ASN A 111 1.92 26.02 10.02
N ASN A 112 0.90 25.57 10.70
CA ASN A 112 1.04 24.52 11.71
C ASN A 112 0.75 23.11 11.19
N ASP A 113 0.21 22.99 9.98
CA ASP A 113 -0.28 21.71 9.49
C ASP A 113 0.81 20.83 8.87
N PHE A 114 2.02 21.36 8.76
CA PHE A 114 3.15 20.64 8.15
C PHE A 114 4.30 20.40 9.11
N LYS A 115 4.04 20.41 10.35
CA LYS A 115 5.05 20.13 11.36
C LYS A 115 5.12 18.67 11.75
#